data_6fe1889b4a65dd52c4c6ad02a262d129
#
_entry.id   6fe1889b4a65dd52c4c6ad02a262d129
#
_cell.length_a   1.000
_cell.length_b   1.000
_cell.length_c   1.000
_cell.angle_alpha   90.00
_cell.angle_beta   90.00
_cell.angle_gamma   90.00
#
_symmetry.space_group_name_H-M   'P 1'
#
loop_
_entity.id
_entity.type
_entity.pdbx_description
1 polymer ?
#
loop_
_entity_poly.entity_id
_entity_poly.type
_entity_poly.pdbx_seq_one_letter_code
_entity_poly.pdbx_strand_id
1 'polypeptide(L)'
;MQFIDLVSQRARIEDRLNAAVLKVVAEGKYILGPEVAEFEKQLADYVGVKHVLACANGTDALQMPLMAMGVGPGDAVFCPSFTFAATAEVVALVGAEAVFVDVEEDTYNMNVEQLQAAIHAVRKEGRLTPKAIIPVDLFGLPADYRAIMAIADKEGLKVISDAAQSIGGKRDNAMCGSFGHVGATSFYPAKPLGCYGDGGAIFTNDDELNDVLRSIHFHGKGETQYDNVRIGLNSRLDTIQAAVLLEKMAILEDEMETRQKVANRYAEGLGDIVKVTRPAAGIRSAWAQYSIETERRDELKAHLQAKGIPSVIYYVKPLHLQTAYKHYTIA
;
A
#
# COMPACT_ATOMS: atom_id res chain seq x y z
N MET A 1 -20.67 -13.37 12.39
CA MET A 1 -19.93 -12.10 12.12
C MET A 1 -18.96 -12.37 10.99
N GLN A 2 -18.78 -11.44 10.03
CA GLN A 2 -17.74 -11.55 9.00
C GLN A 2 -16.49 -10.79 9.45
N PHE A 3 -15.30 -11.23 9.02
CA PHE A 3 -14.04 -10.54 9.35
C PHE A 3 -13.99 -9.14 8.70
N ILE A 4 -14.47 -9.04 7.45
CA ILE A 4 -14.72 -7.78 6.74
C ILE A 4 -16.11 -7.88 6.13
N ASP A 5 -17.02 -7.00 6.52
CA ASP A 5 -18.43 -7.02 6.09
C ASP A 5 -18.67 -6.05 4.94
N LEU A 6 -18.29 -6.48 3.74
CA LEU A 6 -18.51 -5.70 2.51
C LEU A 6 -20.00 -5.60 2.12
N VAL A 7 -20.83 -6.53 2.56
CA VAL A 7 -22.28 -6.50 2.28
C VAL A 7 -22.93 -5.34 3.02
N SER A 8 -22.63 -5.19 4.31
CA SER A 8 -23.14 -4.06 5.10
C SER A 8 -22.60 -2.72 4.61
N GLN A 9 -21.33 -2.65 4.17
CA GLN A 9 -20.77 -1.45 3.56
C GLN A 9 -21.55 -1.09 2.27
N ARG A 10 -21.75 -2.08 1.39
CA ARG A 10 -22.51 -1.90 0.14
C ARG A 10 -23.93 -1.37 0.38
N ALA A 11 -24.64 -1.90 1.37
CA ALA A 11 -26.01 -1.51 1.69
C ALA A 11 -26.14 0.01 2.01
N ARG A 12 -25.08 0.66 2.50
CA ARG A 12 -25.08 2.10 2.80
C ARG A 12 -25.12 2.99 1.55
N ILE A 13 -24.69 2.47 0.40
CA ILE A 13 -24.55 3.21 -0.86
C ILE A 13 -25.23 2.49 -2.04
N GLU A 14 -26.10 1.52 -1.76
CA GLU A 14 -26.61 0.55 -2.76
C GLU A 14 -27.18 1.19 -4.02
N ASP A 15 -28.11 2.13 -3.87
CA ASP A 15 -28.80 2.75 -5.01
C ASP A 15 -27.83 3.55 -5.90
N ARG A 16 -26.97 4.36 -5.28
CA ARG A 16 -25.97 5.17 -5.99
C ARG A 16 -24.95 4.29 -6.68
N LEU A 17 -24.46 3.27 -5.99
CA LEU A 17 -23.50 2.30 -6.52
C LEU A 17 -24.06 1.54 -7.71
N ASN A 18 -25.29 1.02 -7.60
CA ASN A 18 -25.95 0.30 -8.69
C ASN A 18 -26.15 1.23 -9.90
N ALA A 19 -26.60 2.46 -9.70
CA ALA A 19 -26.75 3.44 -10.77
C ALA A 19 -25.43 3.77 -11.46
N ALA A 20 -24.34 3.97 -10.71
CA ALA A 20 -23.00 4.26 -11.25
C ALA A 20 -22.46 3.10 -12.10
N VAL A 21 -22.57 1.86 -11.63
CA VAL A 21 -22.12 0.67 -12.38
C VAL A 21 -22.95 0.46 -13.64
N LEU A 22 -24.29 0.56 -13.53
CA LEU A 22 -25.19 0.39 -14.69
C LEU A 22 -24.97 1.47 -15.76
N LYS A 23 -24.63 2.70 -15.35
CA LYS A 23 -24.26 3.77 -16.29
C LYS A 23 -23.04 3.38 -17.11
N VAL A 24 -21.96 2.91 -16.50
CA VAL A 24 -20.75 2.45 -17.21
C VAL A 24 -21.09 1.32 -18.19
N VAL A 25 -21.91 0.36 -17.76
CA VAL A 25 -22.35 -0.76 -18.62
C VAL A 25 -23.13 -0.25 -19.83
N ALA A 26 -24.03 0.71 -19.64
CA ALA A 26 -24.84 1.28 -20.71
C ALA A 26 -24.03 2.12 -21.71
N GLU A 27 -23.01 2.86 -21.22
CA GLU A 27 -22.15 3.71 -22.05
C GLU A 27 -21.07 2.92 -22.82
N GLY A 28 -20.69 1.73 -22.36
CA GLY A 28 -19.73 0.83 -23.03
C GLY A 28 -18.26 1.30 -23.00
N LYS A 29 -17.92 2.26 -22.16
CA LYS A 29 -16.54 2.78 -22.01
C LYS A 29 -15.82 2.07 -20.86
N TYR A 30 -15.48 0.82 -21.04
CA TYR A 30 -14.98 -0.04 -19.95
C TYR A 30 -13.52 0.19 -19.59
N ILE A 31 -12.70 0.75 -20.48
CA ILE A 31 -11.26 0.99 -20.29
C ILE A 31 -10.97 2.47 -20.44
N LEU A 32 -10.32 3.07 -19.44
CA LEU A 32 -9.95 4.49 -19.38
C LEU A 32 -11.16 5.42 -19.68
N GLY A 33 -12.33 5.05 -19.17
CA GLY A 33 -13.54 5.89 -19.24
C GLY A 33 -13.44 7.13 -18.34
N PRO A 34 -14.40 8.05 -18.44
CA PRO A 34 -14.37 9.31 -17.70
C PRO A 34 -14.37 9.13 -16.18
N GLU A 35 -14.93 8.04 -15.66
CA GLU A 35 -14.94 7.70 -14.24
C GLU A 35 -13.52 7.46 -13.70
N VAL A 36 -12.60 6.95 -14.52
CA VAL A 36 -11.19 6.76 -14.11
C VAL A 36 -10.53 8.12 -13.89
N ALA A 37 -10.67 9.05 -14.83
CA ALA A 37 -10.09 10.40 -14.71
C ALA A 37 -10.69 11.18 -13.53
N GLU A 38 -12.01 11.05 -13.30
CA GLU A 38 -12.69 11.68 -12.17
C GLU A 38 -12.22 11.08 -10.85
N PHE A 39 -12.06 9.76 -10.76
CA PHE A 39 -11.53 9.09 -9.59
C PHE A 39 -10.08 9.50 -9.30
N GLU A 40 -9.21 9.52 -10.31
CA GLU A 40 -7.81 9.99 -10.17
C GLU A 40 -7.77 11.41 -9.59
N LYS A 41 -8.62 12.31 -10.10
CA LYS A 41 -8.73 13.69 -9.63
C LYS A 41 -9.19 13.78 -8.18
N GLN A 42 -10.31 13.13 -7.83
CA GLN A 42 -10.84 13.17 -6.46
C GLN A 42 -9.86 12.54 -5.46
N LEU A 43 -9.17 11.47 -5.86
CA LEU A 43 -8.18 10.84 -5.00
C LEU A 43 -6.92 11.71 -4.85
N ALA A 44 -6.51 12.44 -5.90
CA ALA A 44 -5.42 13.42 -5.83
C ALA A 44 -5.74 14.55 -4.86
N ASP A 45 -6.96 15.11 -4.95
CA ASP A 45 -7.46 16.15 -4.05
C ASP A 45 -7.50 15.63 -2.59
N TYR A 46 -7.96 14.40 -2.38
CA TYR A 46 -8.07 13.77 -1.06
C TYR A 46 -6.70 13.52 -0.41
N VAL A 47 -5.76 12.99 -1.18
CA VAL A 47 -4.40 12.66 -0.68
C VAL A 47 -3.52 13.92 -0.59
N GLY A 48 -3.81 14.96 -1.39
CA GLY A 48 -3.03 16.19 -1.45
C GLY A 48 -1.78 16.06 -2.32
N VAL A 49 -1.89 15.38 -3.46
CA VAL A 49 -0.82 15.22 -4.45
C VAL A 49 -1.22 15.75 -5.81
N LYS A 50 -0.23 16.04 -6.67
CA LYS A 50 -0.47 16.58 -8.02
C LYS A 50 -1.01 15.53 -8.98
N HIS A 51 -0.48 14.32 -8.92
CA HIS A 51 -0.77 13.24 -9.85
C HIS A 51 -1.20 11.96 -9.14
N VAL A 52 -2.26 11.37 -9.66
CA VAL A 52 -2.67 9.99 -9.37
C VAL A 52 -2.76 9.24 -10.68
N LEU A 53 -2.18 8.06 -10.75
CA LEU A 53 -2.31 7.12 -11.84
C LEU A 53 -2.99 5.85 -11.33
N ALA A 54 -4.24 5.64 -11.68
CA ALA A 54 -4.96 4.42 -11.35
C ALA A 54 -4.49 3.25 -12.22
N CYS A 55 -4.31 2.08 -11.60
CA CYS A 55 -3.75 0.89 -12.25
C CYS A 55 -4.47 -0.40 -11.85
N ALA A 56 -4.04 -1.53 -12.40
CA ALA A 56 -4.75 -2.79 -12.29
C ALA A 56 -4.78 -3.38 -10.87
N ASN A 57 -3.75 -3.14 -10.06
CA ASN A 57 -3.64 -3.68 -8.70
C ASN A 57 -2.51 -3.01 -7.92
N GLY A 58 -2.41 -3.30 -6.61
CA GLY A 58 -1.37 -2.75 -5.74
C GLY A 58 0.05 -3.27 -6.03
N THR A 59 0.18 -4.48 -6.57
CA THR A 59 1.48 -5.04 -6.96
C THR A 59 2.07 -4.24 -8.12
N ASP A 60 1.27 -3.99 -9.16
CA ASP A 60 1.68 -3.14 -10.28
C ASP A 60 1.99 -1.70 -9.83
N ALA A 61 1.21 -1.19 -8.86
CA ALA A 61 1.44 0.14 -8.28
C ALA A 61 2.82 0.27 -7.61
N LEU A 62 3.36 -0.82 -7.05
CA LEU A 62 4.73 -0.88 -6.50
C LEU A 62 5.77 -1.16 -7.58
N GLN A 63 5.46 -2.00 -8.58
CA GLN A 63 6.40 -2.41 -9.61
C GLN A 63 6.72 -1.29 -10.61
N MET A 64 5.70 -0.57 -11.07
CA MET A 64 5.87 0.48 -12.07
C MET A 64 6.83 1.60 -11.64
N PRO A 65 6.82 2.11 -10.39
CA PRO A 65 7.85 3.04 -9.91
C PRO A 65 9.27 2.49 -9.98
N LEU A 66 9.49 1.22 -9.61
CA LEU A 66 10.81 0.59 -9.74
C LEU A 66 11.28 0.56 -11.19
N MET A 67 10.39 0.19 -12.12
CA MET A 67 10.68 0.22 -13.56
C MET A 67 10.99 1.64 -14.04
N ALA A 68 10.19 2.64 -13.64
CA ALA A 68 10.38 4.04 -14.03
C ALA A 68 11.70 4.63 -13.51
N MET A 69 12.15 4.20 -12.32
CA MET A 69 13.41 4.61 -11.70
C MET A 69 14.63 3.81 -12.21
N GLY A 70 14.42 2.86 -13.13
CA GLY A 70 15.48 2.03 -13.69
C GLY A 70 16.12 1.07 -12.70
N VAL A 71 15.37 0.62 -11.70
CA VAL A 71 15.82 -0.40 -10.74
C VAL A 71 15.86 -1.75 -11.43
N GLY A 72 16.97 -2.51 -11.24
CA GLY A 72 17.16 -3.77 -11.91
C GLY A 72 18.30 -4.62 -11.33
N PRO A 73 18.85 -5.56 -12.12
CA PRO A 73 19.91 -6.46 -11.68
C PRO A 73 21.14 -5.71 -11.13
N GLY A 74 21.62 -6.12 -9.96
CA GLY A 74 22.74 -5.48 -9.25
C GLY A 74 22.31 -4.35 -8.30
N ASP A 75 21.04 -3.97 -8.29
CA ASP A 75 20.49 -2.99 -7.35
C ASP A 75 19.95 -3.66 -6.08
N ALA A 76 20.06 -2.96 -4.96
CA ALA A 76 19.45 -3.32 -3.67
C ALA A 76 18.24 -2.43 -3.39
N VAL A 77 17.12 -3.03 -2.99
CA VAL A 77 15.92 -2.35 -2.51
C VAL A 77 15.62 -2.80 -1.08
N PHE A 78 15.55 -1.84 -0.16
CA PHE A 78 15.33 -2.11 1.26
C PHE A 78 13.85 -2.22 1.58
N CYS A 79 13.44 -3.37 2.11
CA CYS A 79 12.06 -3.71 2.44
C CYS A 79 11.93 -4.19 3.88
N PRO A 80 10.80 -3.94 4.60
CA PRO A 80 10.60 -4.56 5.89
C PRO A 80 10.49 -6.08 5.75
N SER A 81 11.05 -6.82 6.72
CA SER A 81 10.99 -8.28 6.76
C SER A 81 9.58 -8.80 7.08
N PHE A 82 8.76 -7.96 7.72
CA PHE A 82 7.40 -8.27 8.17
C PHE A 82 6.39 -7.42 7.42
N THR A 83 5.92 -7.92 6.28
CA THR A 83 4.93 -7.28 5.39
C THR A 83 4.26 -8.31 4.49
N PHE A 84 3.36 -7.86 3.63
CA PHE A 84 2.77 -8.66 2.55
C PHE A 84 3.82 -8.95 1.46
N ALA A 85 3.70 -10.10 0.80
CA ALA A 85 4.67 -10.59 -0.17
C ALA A 85 4.97 -9.60 -1.31
N ALA A 86 3.97 -8.86 -1.79
CA ALA A 86 4.12 -7.94 -2.93
C ALA A 86 5.27 -6.94 -2.76
N THR A 87 5.53 -6.46 -1.52
CA THR A 87 6.60 -5.49 -1.24
C THR A 87 7.98 -5.99 -1.69
N ALA A 88 8.29 -7.29 -1.49
CA ALA A 88 9.55 -7.90 -1.93
C ALA A 88 9.44 -8.55 -3.31
N GLU A 89 8.25 -9.03 -3.68
CA GLU A 89 7.99 -9.68 -4.96
C GLU A 89 8.29 -8.76 -6.14
N VAL A 90 7.85 -7.50 -6.06
CA VAL A 90 8.10 -6.51 -7.13
C VAL A 90 9.59 -6.22 -7.33
N VAL A 91 10.38 -6.31 -6.27
CA VAL A 91 11.85 -6.17 -6.35
C VAL A 91 12.45 -7.34 -7.14
N ALA A 92 12.01 -8.56 -6.84
CA ALA A 92 12.43 -9.74 -7.59
C ALA A 92 11.99 -9.69 -9.06
N LEU A 93 10.76 -9.21 -9.33
CA LEU A 93 10.21 -9.12 -10.69
C LEU A 93 10.99 -8.14 -11.60
N VAL A 94 11.58 -7.08 -11.04
CA VAL A 94 12.48 -6.19 -11.81
C VAL A 94 13.93 -6.68 -11.85
N GLY A 95 14.23 -7.83 -11.24
CA GLY A 95 15.57 -8.44 -11.23
C GLY A 95 16.53 -7.85 -10.19
N ALA A 96 16.06 -6.97 -9.32
CA ALA A 96 16.83 -6.43 -8.20
C ALA A 96 16.83 -7.39 -7.00
N GLU A 97 17.62 -7.06 -5.97
CA GLU A 97 17.66 -7.84 -4.74
C GLU A 97 16.99 -7.11 -3.58
N ALA A 98 16.02 -7.79 -2.92
CA ALA A 98 15.40 -7.29 -1.71
C ALA A 98 16.37 -7.46 -0.53
N VAL A 99 16.65 -6.37 0.19
CA VAL A 99 17.39 -6.38 1.46
C VAL A 99 16.39 -6.20 2.58
N PHE A 100 16.24 -7.23 3.40
CA PHE A 100 15.26 -7.22 4.48
C PHE A 100 15.78 -6.46 5.68
N VAL A 101 15.00 -5.49 6.13
CA VAL A 101 15.21 -4.66 7.31
C VAL A 101 14.21 -5.10 8.38
N ASP A 102 14.63 -5.14 9.65
CA ASP A 102 13.73 -5.46 10.74
C ASP A 102 12.72 -4.34 11.00
N VAL A 103 11.73 -4.64 11.83
CA VAL A 103 10.62 -3.74 12.12
C VAL A 103 10.63 -3.30 13.58
N GLU A 104 10.02 -2.16 13.86
CA GLU A 104 9.78 -1.69 15.22
C GLU A 104 8.81 -2.61 15.96
N GLU A 105 9.08 -2.91 17.19
CA GLU A 105 8.29 -3.81 18.01
C GLU A 105 6.86 -3.30 18.25
N ASP A 106 6.67 -1.99 18.38
CA ASP A 106 5.38 -1.39 18.74
C ASP A 106 4.49 -1.06 17.54
N THR A 107 5.09 -0.80 16.38
CA THR A 107 4.38 -0.34 15.20
C THR A 107 4.37 -1.34 14.05
N TYR A 108 5.29 -2.31 14.07
CA TYR A 108 5.61 -3.25 12.99
C TYR A 108 6.05 -2.58 11.68
N ASN A 109 6.32 -1.28 11.71
CA ASN A 109 6.86 -0.53 10.59
C ASN A 109 8.39 -0.65 10.55
N MET A 110 8.99 -0.34 9.40
CA MET A 110 10.44 -0.43 9.18
C MET A 110 11.23 0.29 10.29
N ASN A 111 12.17 -0.42 10.92
CA ASN A 111 13.09 0.17 11.91
C ASN A 111 14.13 1.04 11.22
N VAL A 112 14.16 2.31 11.59
CA VAL A 112 14.98 3.35 10.94
C VAL A 112 16.47 3.16 11.21
N GLU A 113 16.84 2.71 12.41
CA GLU A 113 18.26 2.45 12.77
C GLU A 113 18.78 1.24 11.99
N GLN A 114 17.99 0.17 11.90
CA GLN A 114 18.33 -1.02 11.12
C GLN A 114 18.40 -0.70 9.63
N LEU A 115 17.52 0.17 9.10
CA LEU A 115 17.60 0.63 7.71
C LEU A 115 18.95 1.29 7.42
N GLN A 116 19.41 2.18 8.29
CA GLN A 116 20.72 2.85 8.10
C GLN A 116 21.86 1.86 8.16
N ALA A 117 21.83 0.92 9.11
CA ALA A 117 22.83 -0.13 9.23
C ALA A 117 22.86 -1.03 7.97
N ALA A 118 21.69 -1.40 7.45
CA ALA A 118 21.54 -2.19 6.22
C ALA A 118 22.17 -1.52 5.00
N ILE A 119 21.90 -0.22 4.81
CA ILE A 119 22.46 0.55 3.70
C ILE A 119 24.00 0.57 3.78
N HIS A 120 24.55 0.81 4.97
CA HIS A 120 25.99 0.81 5.18
C HIS A 120 26.62 -0.56 4.96
N ALA A 121 25.97 -1.65 5.39
CA ALA A 121 26.43 -3.02 5.16
C ALA A 121 26.49 -3.37 3.66
N VAL A 122 25.45 -3.06 2.91
CA VAL A 122 25.38 -3.29 1.45
C VAL A 122 26.49 -2.50 0.73
N ARG A 123 26.70 -1.24 1.09
CA ARG A 123 27.78 -0.42 0.51
C ARG A 123 29.17 -0.98 0.82
N LYS A 124 29.39 -1.43 2.07
CA LYS A 124 30.66 -2.02 2.50
C LYS A 124 30.96 -3.34 1.78
N GLU A 125 29.95 -4.17 1.57
CA GLU A 125 30.09 -5.42 0.81
C GLU A 125 30.41 -5.16 -0.67
N GLY A 126 29.81 -4.14 -1.27
CA GLY A 126 30.09 -3.69 -2.64
C GLY A 126 29.56 -4.60 -3.75
N ARG A 127 28.75 -5.60 -3.43
CA ARG A 127 28.12 -6.52 -4.40
C ARG A 127 26.89 -5.90 -5.06
N LEU A 128 26.12 -5.12 -4.29
CA LEU A 128 24.89 -4.46 -4.74
C LEU A 128 25.01 -2.94 -4.59
N THR A 129 24.27 -2.23 -5.43
CA THR A 129 24.12 -0.78 -5.36
C THR A 129 22.81 -0.42 -4.63
N PRO A 130 22.82 0.23 -3.44
CA PRO A 130 21.63 0.76 -2.82
C PRO A 130 20.87 1.70 -3.75
N LYS A 131 19.57 1.46 -3.99
CA LYS A 131 18.80 2.20 -4.99
C LYS A 131 17.51 2.78 -4.45
N ALA A 132 16.70 1.97 -3.75
CA ALA A 132 15.40 2.37 -3.25
C ALA A 132 15.07 1.77 -1.88
N ILE A 133 14.10 2.39 -1.21
CA ILE A 133 13.49 1.93 0.05
C ILE A 133 12.00 1.81 -0.20
N ILE A 134 11.38 0.70 0.23
CA ILE A 134 9.93 0.51 0.21
C ILE A 134 9.44 0.33 1.65
N PRO A 135 9.22 1.41 2.41
CA PRO A 135 8.55 1.34 3.71
C PRO A 135 7.08 1.01 3.51
N VAL A 136 6.50 0.31 4.46
CA VAL A 136 5.10 -0.12 4.42
C VAL A 136 4.34 0.50 5.59
N ASP A 137 3.17 1.06 5.32
CA ASP A 137 2.21 1.54 6.33
C ASP A 137 1.40 0.35 6.88
N LEU A 138 2.07 -0.51 7.65
CA LEU A 138 1.50 -1.80 8.03
C LEU A 138 0.28 -1.63 8.93
N PHE A 139 -0.75 -2.43 8.66
CA PHE A 139 -2.06 -2.41 9.34
C PHE A 139 -2.81 -1.06 9.25
N GLY A 140 -2.30 -0.13 8.44
CA GLY A 140 -2.86 1.20 8.23
C GLY A 140 -2.18 2.30 9.05
N LEU A 141 -1.09 1.97 9.77
CA LEU A 141 -0.30 2.92 10.55
C LEU A 141 0.85 3.46 9.70
N PRO A 142 0.92 4.78 9.39
CA PRO A 142 1.99 5.34 8.59
C PRO A 142 3.37 5.16 9.24
N ALA A 143 4.35 4.74 8.42
CA ALA A 143 5.76 4.61 8.81
C ALA A 143 6.38 5.96 9.19
N ASP A 144 7.59 5.95 9.75
CA ASP A 144 8.32 7.20 10.06
C ASP A 144 8.98 7.80 8.82
N TYR A 145 8.14 8.35 7.92
CA TYR A 145 8.62 8.96 6.67
C TYR A 145 9.58 10.13 6.90
N ARG A 146 9.46 10.86 8.01
CA ARG A 146 10.41 11.94 8.30
C ARG A 146 11.82 11.43 8.46
N ALA A 147 12.00 10.38 9.25
CA ALA A 147 13.30 9.77 9.47
C ALA A 147 13.79 9.00 8.25
N ILE A 148 12.89 8.24 7.57
CA ILE A 148 13.23 7.48 6.36
C ILE A 148 13.68 8.42 5.23
N MET A 149 12.96 9.53 4.98
CA MET A 149 13.34 10.51 3.96
C MET A 149 14.68 11.17 4.27
N ALA A 150 14.95 11.52 5.53
CA ALA A 150 16.25 12.07 5.91
C ALA A 150 17.43 11.12 5.61
N ILE A 151 17.23 9.81 5.81
CA ILE A 151 18.21 8.79 5.39
C ILE A 151 18.29 8.71 3.88
N ALA A 152 17.16 8.63 3.19
CA ALA A 152 17.11 8.51 1.74
C ALA A 152 17.81 9.68 1.04
N ASP A 153 17.57 10.91 1.48
CA ASP A 153 18.21 12.11 0.94
C ASP A 153 19.71 12.09 1.13
N LYS A 154 20.19 11.75 2.36
CA LYS A 154 21.60 11.62 2.67
C LYS A 154 22.29 10.54 1.84
N GLU A 155 21.63 9.42 1.62
CA GLU A 155 22.18 8.26 0.93
C GLU A 155 21.90 8.25 -0.59
N GLY A 156 21.15 9.23 -1.12
CA GLY A 156 20.81 9.33 -2.53
C GLY A 156 19.85 8.24 -3.01
N LEU A 157 18.93 7.80 -2.15
CA LEU A 157 17.99 6.72 -2.43
C LEU A 157 16.60 7.24 -2.75
N LYS A 158 15.83 6.47 -3.52
CA LYS A 158 14.42 6.75 -3.76
C LYS A 158 13.53 6.05 -2.74
N VAL A 159 12.42 6.67 -2.37
CA VAL A 159 11.44 6.11 -1.42
C VAL A 159 10.12 5.89 -2.14
N ILE A 160 9.63 4.66 -2.14
CA ILE A 160 8.31 4.25 -2.63
C ILE A 160 7.47 3.87 -1.41
N SER A 161 6.51 4.69 -1.04
CA SER A 161 5.62 4.44 0.10
C SER A 161 4.59 3.38 -0.26
N ASP A 162 4.63 2.22 0.41
CA ASP A 162 3.58 1.20 0.30
C ASP A 162 2.40 1.55 1.22
N ALA A 163 1.45 2.30 0.67
CA ALA A 163 0.23 2.73 1.33
C ALA A 163 -0.96 1.78 1.06
N ALA A 164 -0.70 0.51 0.68
CA ALA A 164 -1.76 -0.46 0.35
C ALA A 164 -2.73 -0.74 1.51
N GLN A 165 -2.39 -0.38 2.73
CA GLN A 165 -3.22 -0.59 3.93
C GLN A 165 -3.61 0.74 4.61
N SER A 166 -3.22 1.90 4.06
CA SER A 166 -3.24 3.14 4.84
C SER A 166 -4.01 4.32 4.23
N ILE A 167 -4.67 4.16 3.08
CA ILE A 167 -5.52 5.23 2.54
C ILE A 167 -6.57 5.66 3.58
N GLY A 168 -6.62 6.95 3.87
CA GLY A 168 -7.40 7.52 4.97
C GLY A 168 -6.58 7.74 6.26
N GLY A 169 -5.41 7.12 6.37
CA GLY A 169 -4.43 7.41 7.43
C GLY A 169 -3.68 8.70 7.17
N LYS A 170 -3.10 9.31 8.22
CA LYS A 170 -2.28 10.52 8.10
C LYS A 170 -1.24 10.63 9.20
N ARG A 171 -0.15 11.36 8.91
CA ARG A 171 0.91 11.70 9.84
C ARG A 171 1.29 13.16 9.63
N ASP A 172 1.39 13.94 10.71
CA ASP A 172 1.82 15.36 10.66
C ASP A 172 1.06 16.21 9.61
N ASN A 173 -0.26 16.02 9.51
CA ASN A 173 -1.18 16.65 8.55
C ASN A 173 -1.03 16.21 7.08
N ALA A 174 -0.11 15.32 6.73
CA ALA A 174 -0.01 14.72 5.41
C ALA A 174 -0.76 13.38 5.36
N MET A 175 -1.45 13.12 4.25
CA MET A 175 -2.20 11.87 4.05
C MET A 175 -1.28 10.73 3.59
N CYS A 176 -1.57 9.50 3.99
CA CYS A 176 -0.93 8.32 3.42
C CYS A 176 -1.17 8.26 1.91
N GLY A 177 -0.14 7.85 1.17
CA GLY A 177 -0.08 7.97 -0.29
C GLY A 177 0.73 9.19 -0.76
N SER A 178 0.82 10.28 0.03
CA SER A 178 1.62 11.46 -0.33
C SER A 178 3.08 11.39 0.11
N PHE A 179 3.47 10.35 0.84
CA PHE A 179 4.81 10.21 1.38
C PHE A 179 5.80 9.63 0.37
N GLY A 180 7.09 9.92 0.58
CA GLY A 180 8.16 9.45 -0.29
C GLY A 180 8.26 10.24 -1.60
N HIS A 181 9.01 9.70 -2.56
CA HIS A 181 9.06 10.22 -3.94
C HIS A 181 7.85 9.76 -4.73
N VAL A 182 7.31 8.58 -4.36
CA VAL A 182 6.13 7.93 -4.95
C VAL A 182 5.37 7.21 -3.85
N GLY A 183 4.05 7.34 -3.86
CA GLY A 183 3.16 6.47 -3.09
C GLY A 183 2.53 5.40 -3.98
N ALA A 184 2.25 4.23 -3.43
CA ALA A 184 1.55 3.14 -4.09
C ALA A 184 0.45 2.59 -3.18
N THR A 185 -0.72 2.29 -3.73
CA THR A 185 -1.82 1.71 -2.96
C THR A 185 -2.55 0.60 -3.69
N SER A 186 -3.35 -0.13 -2.95
CA SER A 186 -4.19 -1.23 -3.44
C SER A 186 -5.66 -0.93 -3.15
N PHE A 187 -6.51 -1.22 -4.12
CA PHE A 187 -7.97 -1.19 -3.97
C PHE A 187 -8.57 -2.61 -3.91
N TYR A 188 -7.79 -3.62 -3.53
CA TYR A 188 -8.34 -4.94 -3.24
C TYR A 188 -9.55 -4.80 -2.28
N PRO A 189 -10.64 -5.58 -2.43
CA PRO A 189 -11.92 -5.33 -1.73
C PRO A 189 -11.83 -5.14 -0.22
N ALA A 190 -10.88 -5.81 0.43
CA ALA A 190 -10.67 -5.74 1.88
C ALA A 190 -9.87 -4.51 2.36
N LYS A 191 -9.38 -3.67 1.45
CA LYS A 191 -8.59 -2.47 1.79
C LYS A 191 -9.48 -1.34 2.34
N PRO A 192 -8.91 -0.36 3.06
CA PRO A 192 -9.68 0.77 3.59
C PRO A 192 -10.54 1.48 2.53
N LEU A 193 -9.98 1.70 1.35
CA LEU A 193 -10.70 2.06 0.13
C LEU A 193 -10.53 0.90 -0.86
N GLY A 194 -11.56 0.05 -1.01
CA GLY A 194 -11.50 -1.15 -1.86
C GLY A 194 -12.58 -1.16 -2.92
N CYS A 195 -12.25 -1.55 -4.16
CA CYS A 195 -13.20 -1.77 -5.24
C CYS A 195 -13.85 -3.16 -5.16
N TYR A 196 -14.57 -3.58 -6.19
CA TYR A 196 -15.21 -4.90 -6.26
C TYR A 196 -14.50 -5.82 -7.28
N GLY A 197 -13.20 -5.81 -7.21
CA GLY A 197 -12.24 -6.55 -8.00
C GLY A 197 -10.84 -6.13 -7.61
N ASP A 198 -9.90 -6.21 -8.54
CA ASP A 198 -8.57 -5.68 -8.35
C ASP A 198 -8.49 -4.20 -8.77
N GLY A 199 -7.59 -3.47 -8.14
CA GLY A 199 -7.29 -2.08 -8.43
C GLY A 199 -6.11 -1.58 -7.59
N GLY A 200 -5.51 -0.51 -8.04
CA GLY A 200 -4.43 0.18 -7.33
C GLY A 200 -4.25 1.59 -7.88
N ALA A 201 -3.39 2.37 -7.22
CA ALA A 201 -2.97 3.67 -7.72
C ALA A 201 -1.56 4.03 -7.29
N ILE A 202 -0.94 4.89 -8.08
CA ILE A 202 0.37 5.50 -7.84
C ILE A 202 0.16 6.99 -7.63
N PHE A 203 0.89 7.57 -6.67
CA PHE A 203 0.82 8.97 -6.28
C PHE A 203 2.18 9.64 -6.47
N THR A 204 2.24 10.80 -7.10
CA THR A 204 3.48 11.57 -7.20
C THR A 204 3.21 13.06 -7.40
N ASN A 205 4.21 13.89 -7.05
CA ASN A 205 4.22 15.31 -7.37
C ASN A 205 5.19 15.64 -8.52
N ASP A 206 5.89 14.62 -9.06
CA ASP A 206 6.88 14.75 -10.12
C ASP A 206 6.22 14.54 -11.49
N ASP A 207 6.26 15.58 -12.34
CA ASP A 207 5.64 15.59 -13.67
C ASP A 207 6.31 14.59 -14.62
N GLU A 208 7.65 14.56 -14.62
CA GLU A 208 8.40 13.68 -15.52
C GLU A 208 8.18 12.21 -15.17
N LEU A 209 8.16 11.91 -13.86
CA LEU A 209 7.88 10.57 -13.38
C LEU A 209 6.45 10.14 -13.71
N ASN A 210 5.46 11.04 -13.56
CA ASN A 210 4.08 10.75 -13.96
C ASN A 210 3.97 10.40 -15.45
N ASP A 211 4.65 11.13 -16.33
CA ASP A 211 4.63 10.87 -17.77
C ASP A 211 5.25 9.50 -18.10
N VAL A 212 6.34 9.14 -17.44
CA VAL A 212 6.97 7.81 -17.59
C VAL A 212 6.02 6.72 -17.09
N LEU A 213 5.38 6.89 -15.93
CA LEU A 213 4.44 5.93 -15.36
C LEU A 213 3.20 5.77 -16.25
N ARG A 214 2.65 6.85 -16.80
CA ARG A 214 1.53 6.81 -17.77
C ARG A 214 1.89 6.06 -19.05
N SER A 215 3.14 6.13 -19.48
CA SER A 215 3.61 5.30 -20.59
C SER A 215 3.73 3.82 -20.18
N ILE A 216 4.35 3.52 -19.04
CA ILE A 216 4.54 2.15 -18.55
C ILE A 216 3.21 1.42 -18.37
N HIS A 217 2.20 2.05 -17.75
CA HIS A 217 0.90 1.41 -17.47
C HIS A 217 0.12 1.02 -18.73
N PHE A 218 0.52 1.56 -19.88
CA PHE A 218 -0.10 1.30 -21.18
C PHE A 218 0.96 0.80 -22.19
N HIS A 219 1.61 -0.32 -21.88
CA HIS A 219 2.56 -1.03 -22.74
C HIS A 219 3.83 -0.24 -23.13
N GLY A 220 4.20 0.81 -22.37
CA GLY A 220 5.33 1.66 -22.71
C GLY A 220 5.10 2.56 -23.93
N LYS A 221 3.84 2.90 -24.20
CA LYS A 221 3.41 3.71 -25.33
C LYS A 221 4.11 5.08 -25.32
N GLY A 222 4.62 5.48 -26.50
CA GLY A 222 5.11 6.82 -26.79
C GLY A 222 4.03 7.77 -27.32
N GLU A 223 4.43 8.82 -27.98
CA GLU A 223 3.52 9.83 -28.56
C GLU A 223 2.64 9.26 -29.68
N THR A 224 3.16 8.31 -30.44
CA THR A 224 2.41 7.67 -31.54
C THR A 224 1.78 6.34 -31.08
N GLN A 225 0.70 5.93 -31.77
CA GLN A 225 -0.08 4.75 -31.37
C GLN A 225 0.70 3.43 -31.45
N TYR A 226 1.70 3.34 -32.31
CA TYR A 226 2.43 2.09 -32.59
C TYR A 226 3.91 2.15 -32.23
N ASP A 227 4.33 3.19 -31.47
CA ASP A 227 5.69 3.32 -30.97
C ASP A 227 5.73 3.11 -29.47
N ASN A 228 6.24 1.94 -29.05
CA ASN A 228 6.47 1.60 -27.65
C ASN A 228 7.90 1.98 -27.29
N VAL A 229 8.08 3.13 -26.67
CA VAL A 229 9.40 3.73 -26.37
C VAL A 229 10.10 3.11 -25.16
N ARG A 230 9.39 2.25 -24.42
CA ARG A 230 9.92 1.47 -23.28
C ARG A 230 9.13 0.19 -23.06
N ILE A 231 9.69 -0.71 -22.27
CA ILE A 231 8.92 -1.87 -21.80
C ILE A 231 7.88 -1.40 -20.78
N GLY A 232 6.66 -1.85 -20.93
CA GLY A 232 5.55 -1.48 -20.05
C GLY A 232 4.69 -2.68 -19.67
N LEU A 233 3.58 -2.38 -19.00
CA LEU A 233 2.60 -3.34 -18.52
C LEU A 233 1.23 -3.04 -19.14
N ASN A 234 0.33 -4.01 -19.07
CA ASN A 234 -1.10 -3.80 -19.24
C ASN A 234 -1.72 -3.58 -17.86
N SER A 235 -1.57 -2.37 -17.30
CA SER A 235 -1.96 -2.09 -15.93
C SER A 235 -2.86 -0.86 -15.83
N ARG A 236 -4.16 -1.08 -16.00
CA ARG A 236 -5.19 -0.04 -15.98
C ARG A 236 -6.29 -0.41 -15.00
N LEU A 237 -6.86 0.59 -14.33
CA LEU A 237 -8.07 0.40 -13.55
C LEU A 237 -9.28 0.35 -14.50
N ASP A 238 -10.10 -0.69 -14.40
CA ASP A 238 -11.35 -0.78 -15.18
C ASP A 238 -12.34 0.30 -14.76
N THR A 239 -13.04 0.89 -15.73
CA THR A 239 -13.99 1.98 -15.47
C THR A 239 -15.10 1.59 -14.49
N ILE A 240 -15.54 0.33 -14.49
CA ILE A 240 -16.51 -0.18 -13.51
C ILE A 240 -15.96 -0.09 -12.09
N GLN A 241 -14.68 -0.43 -11.89
CA GLN A 241 -14.04 -0.34 -10.56
C GLN A 241 -13.86 1.12 -10.13
N ALA A 242 -13.55 2.02 -11.06
CA ALA A 242 -13.48 3.45 -10.78
C ALA A 242 -14.85 4.01 -10.33
N ALA A 243 -15.93 3.61 -10.99
CA ALA A 243 -17.29 3.99 -10.58
C ALA A 243 -17.65 3.51 -9.16
N VAL A 244 -17.25 2.29 -8.79
CA VAL A 244 -17.40 1.77 -7.43
C VAL A 244 -16.59 2.59 -6.43
N LEU A 245 -15.34 2.93 -6.76
CA LEU A 245 -14.44 3.68 -5.88
C LEU A 245 -14.92 5.11 -5.65
N LEU A 246 -15.48 5.78 -6.65
CA LEU A 246 -16.09 7.11 -6.50
C LEU A 246 -17.20 7.12 -5.45
N GLU A 247 -18.10 6.14 -5.49
CA GLU A 247 -19.18 6.03 -4.51
C GLU A 247 -18.66 5.69 -3.09
N LYS A 248 -17.60 4.89 -3.00
CA LYS A 248 -16.96 4.57 -1.71
C LYS A 248 -16.16 5.73 -1.13
N MET A 249 -15.54 6.57 -1.95
CA MET A 249 -14.86 7.78 -1.48
C MET A 249 -15.83 8.71 -0.73
N ALA A 250 -17.08 8.78 -1.16
CA ALA A 250 -18.09 9.63 -0.52
C ALA A 250 -18.41 9.25 0.94
N ILE A 251 -18.08 8.02 1.37
CA ILE A 251 -18.30 7.55 2.75
C ILE A 251 -16.96 7.26 3.48
N LEU A 252 -15.82 7.47 2.85
CA LEU A 252 -14.51 7.06 3.38
C LEU A 252 -14.18 7.72 4.73
N GLU A 253 -14.39 9.03 4.88
CA GLU A 253 -14.06 9.74 6.13
C GLU A 253 -14.95 9.26 7.29
N ASP A 254 -16.24 9.05 7.08
CA ASP A 254 -17.14 8.48 8.08
C ASP A 254 -16.69 7.06 8.51
N GLU A 255 -16.21 6.27 7.55
CA GLU A 255 -15.63 4.95 7.85
C GLU A 255 -14.33 5.05 8.66
N MET A 256 -13.46 6.02 8.35
CA MET A 256 -12.23 6.24 9.13
C MET A 256 -12.54 6.65 10.57
N GLU A 257 -13.51 7.54 10.78
CA GLU A 257 -13.96 7.92 12.12
C GLU A 257 -14.54 6.72 12.89
N THR A 258 -15.33 5.90 12.21
CA THR A 258 -15.93 4.70 12.80
C THR A 258 -14.87 3.66 13.17
N ARG A 259 -13.87 3.43 12.31
CA ARG A 259 -12.72 2.55 12.60
C ARG A 259 -11.95 3.06 13.82
N GLN A 260 -11.72 4.37 13.92
CA GLN A 260 -11.05 4.95 15.09
C GLN A 260 -11.85 4.74 16.39
N LYS A 261 -13.18 4.88 16.36
CA LYS A 261 -14.04 4.60 17.54
C LYS A 261 -13.93 3.12 17.96
N VAL A 262 -13.93 2.20 17.00
CA VAL A 262 -13.76 0.77 17.26
C VAL A 262 -12.37 0.47 17.83
N ALA A 263 -11.33 1.06 17.25
CA ALA A 263 -9.96 0.89 17.73
C ALA A 263 -9.78 1.38 19.17
N ASN A 264 -10.34 2.54 19.51
CA ASN A 264 -10.31 3.07 20.87
C ASN A 264 -10.99 2.10 21.84
N ARG A 265 -12.17 1.58 21.50
CA ARG A 265 -12.89 0.60 22.31
C ARG A 265 -12.10 -0.69 22.54
N TYR A 266 -11.39 -1.19 21.51
CA TYR A 266 -10.49 -2.33 21.67
C TYR A 266 -9.30 -1.98 22.57
N ALA A 267 -8.69 -0.81 22.40
CA ALA A 267 -7.57 -0.38 23.21
C ALA A 267 -7.92 -0.21 24.69
N GLU A 268 -9.13 0.29 24.99
CA GLU A 268 -9.68 0.41 26.36
C GLU A 268 -9.98 -0.97 26.97
N GLY A 269 -10.57 -1.88 26.21
CA GLY A 269 -10.99 -3.18 26.72
C GLY A 269 -9.90 -4.26 26.76
N LEU A 270 -8.84 -4.11 25.98
CA LEU A 270 -7.80 -5.15 25.81
C LEU A 270 -6.40 -4.69 26.23
N GLY A 271 -6.15 -3.40 26.37
CA GLY A 271 -4.81 -2.85 26.55
C GLY A 271 -4.08 -3.29 27.81
N ASP A 272 -4.79 -3.76 28.83
CA ASP A 272 -4.22 -4.30 30.07
C ASP A 272 -4.02 -5.84 30.03
N ILE A 273 -4.46 -6.48 28.92
CA ILE A 273 -4.47 -7.95 28.81
C ILE A 273 -3.53 -8.42 27.73
N VAL A 274 -3.45 -7.68 26.61
CA VAL A 274 -2.61 -7.99 25.46
C VAL A 274 -1.92 -6.72 24.95
N LYS A 275 -0.82 -6.88 24.22
CA LYS A 275 -0.17 -5.74 23.56
C LYS A 275 -1.07 -5.24 22.42
N VAL A 276 -1.35 -3.95 22.41
CA VAL A 276 -2.15 -3.25 21.41
C VAL A 276 -1.35 -2.09 20.82
N THR A 277 -1.50 -1.85 19.51
CA THR A 277 -0.91 -0.69 18.86
C THR A 277 -1.62 0.60 19.28
N ARG A 278 -0.86 1.59 19.71
CA ARG A 278 -1.35 2.94 20.06
C ARG A 278 -0.62 3.97 19.18
N PRO A 279 -1.28 4.55 18.17
CA PRO A 279 -0.67 5.61 17.38
C PRO A 279 -0.23 6.79 18.26
N ALA A 280 0.94 7.35 17.98
CA ALA A 280 1.42 8.54 18.66
C ALA A 280 0.55 9.77 18.31
N ALA A 281 0.67 10.84 19.11
CA ALA A 281 -0.04 12.09 18.84
C ALA A 281 0.28 12.61 17.42
N GLY A 282 -0.73 13.12 16.73
CA GLY A 282 -0.60 13.59 15.34
C GLY A 282 -0.68 12.50 14.27
N ILE A 283 -0.81 11.22 14.65
CA ILE A 283 -0.93 10.10 13.73
C ILE A 283 -2.36 9.55 13.77
N ARG A 284 -2.99 9.43 12.59
CA ARG A 284 -4.24 8.69 12.37
C ARG A 284 -3.93 7.41 11.59
N SER A 285 -4.19 6.25 12.18
CA SER A 285 -4.17 4.98 11.45
C SER A 285 -5.46 4.80 10.65
N ALA A 286 -5.36 4.21 9.46
CA ALA A 286 -6.52 3.77 8.69
C ALA A 286 -7.18 2.50 9.26
N TRP A 287 -6.52 1.85 10.22
CA TRP A 287 -7.00 0.63 10.87
C TRP A 287 -7.50 -0.42 9.86
N ALA A 288 -6.67 -0.71 8.86
CA ALA A 288 -6.95 -1.78 7.91
C ALA A 288 -7.12 -3.12 8.65
N GLN A 289 -6.30 -3.33 9.67
CA GLN A 289 -6.43 -4.39 10.66
C GLN A 289 -6.19 -3.81 12.07
N TYR A 290 -6.94 -4.28 13.05
CA TYR A 290 -6.62 -4.06 14.46
C TYR A 290 -5.89 -5.30 14.97
N SER A 291 -4.57 -5.21 15.01
CA SER A 291 -3.69 -6.31 15.43
C SER A 291 -3.40 -6.25 16.93
N ILE A 292 -3.36 -7.40 17.56
CA ILE A 292 -2.95 -7.59 18.96
C ILE A 292 -1.84 -8.63 19.02
N GLU A 293 -1.00 -8.56 20.04
CA GLU A 293 0.08 -9.50 20.25
C GLU A 293 -0.10 -10.24 21.57
N THR A 294 0.09 -11.56 21.56
CA THR A 294 -0.02 -12.42 22.75
C THR A 294 0.82 -13.68 22.58
N GLU A 295 1.45 -14.15 23.66
CA GLU A 295 2.16 -15.43 23.68
C GLU A 295 1.22 -16.64 23.50
N ARG A 296 -0.08 -16.47 23.79
CA ARG A 296 -1.12 -17.51 23.68
C ARG A 296 -1.93 -17.40 22.40
N ARG A 297 -1.28 -17.02 21.29
CA ARG A 297 -1.92 -16.70 20.01
C ARG A 297 -2.86 -17.79 19.50
N ASP A 298 -2.40 -19.03 19.45
CA ASP A 298 -3.16 -20.14 18.85
C ASP A 298 -4.35 -20.57 19.74
N GLU A 299 -4.17 -20.52 21.07
CA GLU A 299 -5.27 -20.74 22.03
C GLU A 299 -6.33 -19.65 21.92
N LEU A 300 -5.91 -18.39 21.85
CA LEU A 300 -6.83 -17.27 21.69
C LEU A 300 -7.60 -17.36 20.37
N LYS A 301 -6.93 -17.70 19.27
CA LYS A 301 -7.57 -17.93 17.97
C LYS A 301 -8.64 -19.02 18.03
N ALA A 302 -8.32 -20.16 18.63
CA ALA A 302 -9.26 -21.28 18.79
C ALA A 302 -10.47 -20.86 19.68
N HIS A 303 -10.22 -20.12 20.76
CA HIS A 303 -11.28 -19.62 21.64
C HIS A 303 -12.23 -18.64 20.92
N LEU A 304 -11.69 -17.68 20.17
CA LEU A 304 -12.48 -16.73 19.38
C LEU A 304 -13.31 -17.45 18.32
N GLN A 305 -12.72 -18.43 17.62
CA GLN A 305 -13.41 -19.25 16.64
C GLN A 305 -14.60 -20.00 17.25
N ALA A 306 -14.41 -20.62 18.43
CA ALA A 306 -15.49 -21.31 19.14
C ALA A 306 -16.65 -20.39 19.55
N LYS A 307 -16.37 -19.08 19.67
CA LYS A 307 -17.38 -18.05 19.94
C LYS A 307 -17.95 -17.37 18.67
N GLY A 308 -17.58 -17.84 17.47
CA GLY A 308 -18.01 -17.25 16.21
C GLY A 308 -17.39 -15.89 15.90
N ILE A 309 -16.25 -15.56 16.53
CA ILE A 309 -15.50 -14.32 16.30
C ILE A 309 -14.34 -14.64 15.34
N PRO A 310 -14.37 -14.13 14.09
CA PRO A 310 -13.33 -14.38 13.12
C PRO A 310 -12.04 -13.63 13.49
N SER A 311 -10.90 -14.30 13.33
CA SER A 311 -9.57 -13.72 13.51
C SER A 311 -8.57 -14.32 12.52
N VAL A 312 -7.59 -13.53 12.12
CA VAL A 312 -6.54 -13.93 11.15
C VAL A 312 -5.18 -13.58 11.75
N ILE A 313 -4.17 -14.40 11.46
CA ILE A 313 -2.80 -14.15 11.89
C ILE A 313 -2.06 -13.43 10.75
N TYR A 314 -1.57 -12.24 11.00
CA TYR A 314 -0.74 -11.43 10.12
C TYR A 314 0.62 -11.15 10.78
N TYR A 315 1.72 -11.72 10.31
CA TYR A 315 1.85 -12.80 9.34
C TYR A 315 2.42 -14.01 10.05
N VAL A 316 2.05 -15.23 9.61
CA VAL A 316 2.54 -16.47 10.24
C VAL A 316 4.04 -16.62 10.07
N LYS A 317 4.60 -16.09 8.98
CA LYS A 317 6.00 -16.24 8.60
C LYS A 317 6.51 -14.96 7.95
N PRO A 318 7.54 -14.32 8.49
CA PRO A 318 8.15 -13.14 7.86
C PRO A 318 8.79 -13.51 6.52
N LEU A 319 8.95 -12.53 5.63
CA LEU A 319 9.36 -12.75 4.25
C LEU A 319 10.72 -13.45 4.13
N HIS A 320 11.72 -13.03 4.91
CA HIS A 320 13.07 -13.61 4.89
C HIS A 320 13.12 -15.12 5.27
N LEU A 321 12.06 -15.65 5.91
CA LEU A 321 11.93 -17.08 6.21
C LEU A 321 11.08 -17.84 5.20
N GLN A 322 10.41 -17.17 4.26
CA GLN A 322 9.61 -17.81 3.22
C GLN A 322 10.49 -18.43 2.14
N THR A 323 10.04 -19.54 1.57
CA THR A 323 10.83 -20.33 0.62
C THR A 323 11.30 -19.53 -0.58
N ALA A 324 10.46 -18.63 -1.09
CA ALA A 324 10.78 -17.81 -2.25
C ALA A 324 11.84 -16.73 -1.95
N TYR A 325 11.96 -16.28 -0.70
CA TYR A 325 12.77 -15.08 -0.34
C TYR A 325 13.95 -15.39 0.58
N LYS A 326 14.07 -16.61 1.11
CA LYS A 326 15.10 -16.99 2.11
C LYS A 326 16.55 -16.88 1.63
N HIS A 327 16.77 -16.68 0.33
CA HIS A 327 18.08 -16.52 -0.26
C HIS A 327 18.50 -15.03 -0.42
N TYR A 328 17.61 -14.10 -0.14
CA TYR A 328 17.91 -12.67 -0.17
C TYR A 328 18.62 -12.22 1.11
N THR A 329 19.29 -11.08 1.01
CA THR A 329 20.08 -10.50 2.11
C THR A 329 19.18 -10.10 3.29
N ILE A 330 19.61 -10.46 4.52
CA ILE A 330 19.07 -9.99 5.78
C ILE A 330 20.10 -9.04 6.36
N ALA A 331 19.68 -7.84 6.72
CA ALA A 331 20.57 -6.83 7.31
C ALA A 331 20.37 -6.71 8.82
#